data_8f339105ffd580e32685ec7ddf091c38
#
_entry.id   8f339105ffd580e32685ec7ddf091c38
#
_cell.length_a   1.000
_cell.length_b   1.000
_cell.length_c   1.000
_cell.angle_alpha   90.00
_cell.angle_beta   90.00
_cell.angle_gamma   90.00
#
_symmetry.space_group_name_H-M   'P 1'
#
loop_
_entity.id
_entity.type
_entity.pdbx_description
1 polymer ?
#
loop_
_entity_poly.entity_id
_entity_poly.type
_entity_poly.pdbx_seq_one_letter_code
_entity_poly.pdbx_strand_id
1 'polypeptide(L)'
;MTLKAGLTYRYPHKAEPYAEALRQAGIEPVLISPEAPRSLAGLQGLLLSGGTDVNPARYGGTPHPSNETPDDARDELETGLLADAFAAGLPVLAICRGMQLFNVAHGGTLIQHLENSAVHVVRSGDPALPAHDILVEPDTRLAAILGEGRHAVNSRHHQAVERVGAGLRVTARSAHDGVIEALERSDGRFALAVQWHPEDQVRREASQKKLFEAFAEALATD
;
A
#
# COMPACT_ATOMS: atom_id res chain seq x y z
N MET A 1 -25.18 4.20 6.92
CA MET A 1 -24.08 4.38 7.92
C MET A 1 -22.91 5.04 7.21
N THR A 2 -22.09 5.85 7.90
CA THR A 2 -20.84 6.37 7.34
C THR A 2 -19.79 5.26 7.37
N LEU A 3 -19.16 4.95 6.24
CA LEU A 3 -18.07 3.98 6.17
C LEU A 3 -16.85 4.51 6.93
N LYS A 4 -16.17 3.66 7.69
CA LYS A 4 -14.98 4.03 8.47
C LYS A 4 -13.86 3.03 8.22
N ALA A 5 -12.65 3.54 7.98
CA ALA A 5 -11.46 2.70 7.86
C ALA A 5 -10.34 3.19 8.78
N GLY A 6 -9.61 2.25 9.38
CA GLY A 6 -8.37 2.56 10.06
C GLY A 6 -7.34 3.04 9.05
N LEU A 7 -6.68 4.15 9.34
CA LEU A 7 -5.56 4.69 8.56
C LEU A 7 -4.32 4.73 9.44
N THR A 8 -3.35 3.88 9.15
CA THR A 8 -2.10 3.89 9.88
C THR A 8 -1.15 4.96 9.34
N TYR A 9 -0.36 5.58 10.22
CA TYR A 9 0.57 6.63 9.87
C TYR A 9 1.72 6.73 10.88
N ARG A 10 2.80 7.42 10.51
CA ARG A 10 3.88 7.78 11.42
C ARG A 10 3.76 9.24 11.91
N TYR A 11 3.62 10.16 10.97
CA TYR A 11 3.53 11.61 11.25
C TYR A 11 2.20 12.15 10.78
N PRO A 12 1.46 12.95 11.61
CA PRO A 12 0.13 13.44 11.26
C PRO A 12 0.07 14.18 9.91
N HIS A 13 1.07 15.03 9.60
CA HIS A 13 1.12 15.76 8.33
C HIS A 13 1.32 14.84 7.10
N LYS A 14 1.83 13.62 7.28
CA LYS A 14 1.96 12.61 6.21
C LYS A 14 0.70 11.78 6.04
N ALA A 15 -0.21 11.78 7.02
CA ALA A 15 -1.48 11.07 6.92
C ALA A 15 -2.51 11.80 6.03
N GLU A 16 -2.42 13.14 5.93
CA GLU A 16 -3.46 13.96 5.30
C GLU A 16 -3.75 13.60 3.83
N PRO A 17 -2.79 13.34 2.93
CA PRO A 17 -3.11 12.93 1.56
C PRO A 17 -3.96 11.65 1.50
N TYR A 18 -3.65 10.65 2.34
CA TYR A 18 -4.42 9.40 2.44
C TYR A 18 -5.82 9.65 3.02
N ALA A 19 -5.90 10.46 4.08
CA ALA A 19 -7.16 10.82 4.71
C ALA A 19 -8.08 11.56 3.73
N GLU A 20 -7.54 12.48 2.96
CA GLU A 20 -8.28 13.20 1.92
C GLU A 20 -8.77 12.25 0.82
N ALA A 21 -7.92 11.33 0.35
CA ALA A 21 -8.31 10.33 -0.65
C ALA A 21 -9.45 9.41 -0.15
N LEU A 22 -9.39 8.98 1.11
CA LEU A 22 -10.47 8.23 1.76
C LEU A 22 -11.77 9.04 1.83
N ARG A 23 -11.71 10.30 2.27
CA ARG A 23 -12.91 11.18 2.34
C ARG A 23 -13.54 11.40 0.97
N GLN A 24 -12.73 11.58 -0.08
CA GLN A 24 -13.23 11.70 -1.46
C GLN A 24 -13.94 10.44 -1.96
N ALA A 25 -13.63 9.27 -1.39
CA ALA A 25 -14.33 8.01 -1.65
C ALA A 25 -15.48 7.75 -0.67
N GLY A 26 -15.83 8.72 0.20
CA GLY A 26 -16.93 8.57 1.16
C GLY A 26 -16.57 7.77 2.43
N ILE A 27 -15.28 7.60 2.71
CA ILE A 27 -14.79 6.87 3.88
C ILE A 27 -14.26 7.87 4.92
N GLU A 28 -14.73 7.76 6.16
CA GLU A 28 -14.18 8.51 7.30
C GLU A 28 -12.91 7.82 7.81
N PRO A 29 -11.73 8.47 7.74
CA PRO A 29 -10.49 7.89 8.25
C PRO A 29 -10.43 7.96 9.78
N VAL A 30 -10.11 6.82 10.40
CA VAL A 30 -9.78 6.73 11.82
C VAL A 30 -8.27 6.57 11.96
N LEU A 31 -7.60 7.61 12.43
CA LEU A 31 -6.15 7.67 12.50
C LEU A 31 -5.60 6.73 13.58
N ILE A 32 -4.60 5.92 13.23
CA ILE A 32 -3.96 4.93 14.11
C ILE A 32 -2.44 5.06 14.00
N SER A 33 -1.78 5.24 15.14
CA SER A 33 -0.31 5.27 15.24
C SER A 33 0.16 4.57 16.51
N PRO A 34 1.46 4.29 16.66
CA PRO A 34 2.01 3.75 17.90
C PRO A 34 1.71 4.60 19.13
N GLU A 35 1.67 5.94 18.98
CA GLU A 35 1.37 6.89 20.06
C GLU A 35 -0.14 6.98 20.36
N ALA A 36 -0.99 6.58 19.40
CA ALA A 36 -2.44 6.57 19.51
C ALA A 36 -3.00 5.25 18.94
N PRO A 37 -2.67 4.10 19.57
CA PRO A 37 -3.09 2.80 19.08
C PRO A 37 -4.60 2.63 19.26
N ARG A 38 -5.24 2.00 18.27
CA ARG A 38 -6.68 1.68 18.29
C ARG A 38 -6.88 0.29 17.71
N SER A 39 -7.91 -0.40 18.21
CA SER A 39 -8.39 -1.63 17.58
C SER A 39 -9.24 -1.32 16.33
N LEU A 40 -9.49 -2.35 15.52
CA LEU A 40 -10.38 -2.26 14.36
C LEU A 40 -11.87 -2.39 14.71
N ALA A 41 -12.22 -2.44 15.99
CA ALA A 41 -13.62 -2.57 16.43
C ALA A 41 -14.46 -1.38 15.92
N GLY A 42 -15.54 -1.70 15.18
CA GLY A 42 -16.43 -0.71 14.58
C GLY A 42 -15.90 -0.06 13.31
N LEU A 43 -14.77 -0.52 12.77
CA LEU A 43 -14.24 -0.14 11.46
C LEU A 43 -14.60 -1.21 10.42
N GLN A 44 -14.78 -0.79 9.17
CA GLN A 44 -15.12 -1.66 8.06
C GLN A 44 -13.90 -2.01 7.18
N GLY A 45 -12.73 -1.41 7.42
CA GLY A 45 -11.52 -1.71 6.65
C GLY A 45 -10.26 -1.10 7.26
N LEU A 46 -9.12 -1.42 6.65
CA LEU A 46 -7.79 -0.96 7.06
C LEU A 46 -7.01 -0.44 5.86
N LEU A 47 -6.46 0.79 5.97
CA LEU A 47 -5.48 1.32 5.05
C LEU A 47 -4.11 1.44 5.75
N LEU A 48 -3.11 0.76 5.19
CA LEU A 48 -1.71 0.92 5.58
C LEU A 48 -1.04 1.95 4.68
N SER A 49 -0.54 3.05 5.24
CA SER A 49 0.10 4.12 4.48
C SER A 49 1.60 3.89 4.23
N GLY A 50 2.18 4.73 3.38
CA GLY A 50 3.62 4.80 3.16
C GLY A 50 4.41 5.20 4.41
N GLY A 51 5.75 5.12 4.33
CA GLY A 51 6.63 5.45 5.46
C GLY A 51 8.08 5.07 5.21
N THR A 52 8.87 5.03 6.29
CA THR A 52 10.25 4.54 6.32
C THR A 52 10.33 3.03 6.12
N ASP A 53 11.52 2.50 5.93
CA ASP A 53 11.76 1.09 5.66
C ASP A 53 11.18 0.16 6.74
N VAL A 54 10.69 -1.00 6.30
CA VAL A 54 10.34 -2.11 7.19
C VAL A 54 11.63 -2.72 7.75
N ASN A 55 11.65 -3.02 9.05
CA ASN A 55 12.84 -3.60 9.70
C ASN A 55 13.26 -4.90 9.00
N PRO A 56 14.49 -4.99 8.46
CA PRO A 56 15.00 -6.19 7.78
C PRO A 56 14.91 -7.47 8.62
N ALA A 57 15.01 -7.37 9.94
CA ALA A 57 14.88 -8.53 10.82
C ALA A 57 13.52 -9.25 10.70
N ARG A 58 12.45 -8.53 10.28
CA ARG A 58 11.10 -9.10 10.11
C ARG A 58 10.97 -10.07 8.94
N TYR A 59 11.90 -10.02 7.99
CA TYR A 59 11.95 -10.95 6.84
C TYR A 59 13.31 -11.68 6.72
N GLY A 60 14.08 -11.73 7.82
CA GLY A 60 15.36 -12.45 7.88
C GLY A 60 16.50 -11.78 7.10
N GLY A 61 16.35 -10.49 6.77
CA GLY A 61 17.37 -9.71 6.09
C GLY A 61 18.45 -9.18 7.05
N THR A 62 19.70 -9.08 6.57
CA THR A 62 20.74 -8.29 7.22
C THR A 62 20.61 -6.84 6.78
N PRO A 63 20.67 -5.84 7.68
CA PRO A 63 20.52 -4.45 7.32
C PRO A 63 21.48 -3.99 6.21
N HIS A 64 20.95 -3.31 5.19
CA HIS A 64 21.71 -2.70 4.11
C HIS A 64 22.10 -1.26 4.49
N PRO A 65 23.29 -0.75 4.07
CA PRO A 65 23.72 0.63 4.41
C PRO A 65 22.76 1.73 3.95
N SER A 66 21.95 1.48 2.93
CA SER A 66 20.96 2.44 2.41
C SER A 66 19.63 2.40 3.15
N ASN A 67 19.45 1.53 4.16
CA ASN A 67 18.19 1.45 4.89
C ASN A 67 18.00 2.71 5.75
N GLU A 68 16.79 3.23 5.73
CA GLU A 68 16.34 4.20 6.71
C GLU A 68 16.20 3.55 8.09
N THR A 69 16.23 4.35 9.15
CA THR A 69 15.99 3.83 10.50
C THR A 69 14.56 3.26 10.60
N PRO A 70 14.39 1.96 10.86
CA PRO A 70 13.07 1.35 10.98
C PRO A 70 12.27 1.91 12.16
N ASP A 71 10.96 1.81 12.05
CA ASP A 71 10.01 2.12 13.12
C ASP A 71 9.39 0.82 13.65
N ASP A 72 10.10 0.17 14.58
CA ASP A 72 9.70 -1.14 15.11
C ASP A 72 8.33 -1.11 15.79
N ALA A 73 7.98 -0.01 16.47
CA ALA A 73 6.68 0.15 17.11
C ALA A 73 5.55 0.19 16.07
N ARG A 74 5.79 0.86 14.94
CA ARG A 74 4.84 0.90 13.83
C ARG A 74 4.76 -0.44 13.09
N ASP A 75 5.90 -1.09 12.84
CA ASP A 75 5.93 -2.41 12.23
C ASP A 75 5.13 -3.42 13.05
N GLU A 76 5.28 -3.42 14.39
CA GLU A 76 4.55 -4.28 15.31
C GLU A 76 3.04 -4.00 15.29
N LEU A 77 2.67 -2.72 15.44
CA LEU A 77 1.27 -2.28 15.41
C LEU A 77 0.59 -2.70 14.09
N GLU A 78 1.19 -2.37 12.97
CA GLU A 78 0.58 -2.63 11.65
C GLU A 78 0.52 -4.12 11.31
N THR A 79 1.51 -4.92 11.74
CA THR A 79 1.46 -6.38 11.61
C THR A 79 0.29 -6.97 12.41
N GLY A 80 0.09 -6.50 13.65
CA GLY A 80 -1.06 -6.90 14.48
C GLY A 80 -2.40 -6.51 13.86
N LEU A 81 -2.52 -5.26 13.38
CA LEU A 81 -3.73 -4.78 12.71
C LEU A 81 -4.06 -5.56 11.43
N LEU A 82 -3.04 -5.95 10.65
CA LEU A 82 -3.24 -6.82 9.48
C LEU A 82 -3.80 -8.18 9.88
N ALA A 83 -3.24 -8.81 10.91
CA ALA A 83 -3.73 -10.09 11.42
C ALA A 83 -5.20 -9.98 11.89
N ASP A 84 -5.53 -8.93 12.63
CA ASP A 84 -6.89 -8.65 13.11
C ASP A 84 -7.85 -8.39 11.93
N ALA A 85 -7.44 -7.61 10.93
CA ALA A 85 -8.25 -7.33 9.74
C ALA A 85 -8.57 -8.62 8.98
N PHE A 86 -7.57 -9.49 8.79
CA PHE A 86 -7.78 -10.77 8.09
C PHE A 86 -8.64 -11.74 8.88
N ALA A 87 -8.46 -11.81 10.21
CA ALA A 87 -9.30 -12.63 11.08
C ALA A 87 -10.76 -12.17 11.06
N ALA A 88 -10.99 -10.86 11.01
CA ALA A 88 -12.32 -10.26 10.91
C ALA A 88 -12.89 -10.21 9.47
N GLY A 89 -12.11 -10.61 8.46
CA GLY A 89 -12.53 -10.55 7.05
C GLY A 89 -12.62 -9.14 6.48
N LEU A 90 -11.99 -8.15 7.12
CA LEU A 90 -12.05 -6.75 6.69
C LEU A 90 -11.23 -6.51 5.41
N PRO A 91 -11.73 -5.67 4.49
CA PRO A 91 -10.96 -5.17 3.36
C PRO A 91 -9.69 -4.44 3.79
N VAL A 92 -8.60 -4.62 3.00
CA VAL A 92 -7.30 -3.98 3.23
C VAL A 92 -6.83 -3.30 1.95
N LEU A 93 -6.43 -2.03 2.07
CA LEU A 93 -5.66 -1.30 1.06
C LEU A 93 -4.29 -0.94 1.64
N ALA A 94 -3.20 -1.31 0.95
CA ALA A 94 -1.84 -1.08 1.43
C ALA A 94 -1.03 -0.29 0.38
N ILE A 95 -0.38 0.80 0.79
CA ILE A 95 0.28 1.75 -0.12
C ILE A 95 1.76 1.87 0.24
N CYS A 96 2.65 1.71 -0.74
CA CYS A 96 4.11 1.87 -0.67
C CYS A 96 4.71 0.99 0.44
N ARG A 97 5.20 1.56 1.55
CA ARG A 97 5.67 0.78 2.71
C ARG A 97 4.59 -0.19 3.22
N GLY A 98 3.30 0.23 3.18
CA GLY A 98 2.18 -0.65 3.53
C GLY A 98 2.15 -1.93 2.69
N MET A 99 2.39 -1.85 1.37
CA MET A 99 2.53 -3.02 0.50
C MET A 99 3.71 -3.90 0.89
N GLN A 100 4.83 -3.29 1.26
CA GLN A 100 6.03 -4.02 1.68
C GLN A 100 5.77 -4.80 2.97
N LEU A 101 5.18 -4.15 3.98
CA LEU A 101 4.78 -4.80 5.22
C LEU A 101 3.70 -5.88 4.99
N PHE A 102 2.75 -5.62 4.12
CA PHE A 102 1.74 -6.59 3.70
C PHE A 102 2.40 -7.87 3.14
N ASN A 103 3.39 -7.73 2.27
CA ASN A 103 4.16 -8.86 1.73
C ASN A 103 4.93 -9.60 2.84
N VAL A 104 5.62 -8.87 3.72
CA VAL A 104 6.40 -9.44 4.84
C VAL A 104 5.48 -10.19 5.81
N ALA A 105 4.31 -9.66 6.14
CA ALA A 105 3.32 -10.32 6.99
C ALA A 105 2.81 -11.65 6.42
N HIS A 106 2.92 -11.84 5.09
CA HIS A 106 2.64 -13.12 4.41
C HIS A 106 3.88 -14.01 4.22
N GLY A 107 5.00 -13.68 4.89
CA GLY A 107 6.26 -14.42 4.82
C GLY A 107 7.08 -14.13 3.56
N GLY A 108 6.82 -13.06 2.85
CA GLY A 108 7.65 -12.57 1.74
C GLY A 108 8.92 -11.86 2.20
N THR A 109 9.77 -11.45 1.23
CA THR A 109 11.01 -10.70 1.48
C THR A 109 11.07 -9.44 0.65
N LEU A 110 12.00 -8.53 0.97
CA LEU A 110 12.19 -7.27 0.27
C LEU A 110 13.61 -7.14 -0.29
N ILE A 111 13.72 -6.53 -1.47
CA ILE A 111 14.93 -5.90 -1.96
C ILE A 111 15.11 -4.62 -1.14
N GLN A 112 16.18 -4.56 -0.36
CA GLN A 112 16.42 -3.46 0.57
C GLN A 112 16.90 -2.17 -0.11
N HIS A 113 17.43 -2.28 -1.32
CA HIS A 113 17.81 -1.13 -2.15
C HIS A 113 17.85 -1.53 -3.62
N LEU A 114 17.05 -0.84 -4.44
CA LEU A 114 17.05 -1.00 -5.89
C LEU A 114 18.27 -0.30 -6.50
N GLU A 115 19.07 -1.00 -7.30
CA GLU A 115 20.23 -0.40 -8.01
C GLU A 115 19.79 0.76 -8.91
N ASN A 116 18.61 0.65 -9.55
CA ASN A 116 18.03 1.66 -10.41
C ASN A 116 16.94 2.50 -9.70
N SER A 117 17.10 2.74 -8.40
CA SER A 117 16.09 3.47 -7.59
C SER A 117 15.67 4.82 -8.18
N ALA A 118 16.52 5.46 -8.99
CA ALA A 118 16.20 6.72 -9.67
C ALA A 118 15.01 6.63 -10.65
N VAL A 119 14.64 5.45 -11.13
CA VAL A 119 13.43 5.21 -11.95
C VAL A 119 12.17 5.28 -11.08
N HIS A 120 12.30 4.86 -9.82
CA HIS A 120 11.21 4.76 -8.85
C HIS A 120 11.05 6.00 -7.98
N VAL A 121 11.56 7.15 -8.44
CA VAL A 121 11.45 8.43 -7.72
C VAL A 121 11.03 9.54 -8.68
N VAL A 122 9.96 10.25 -8.36
CA VAL A 122 9.55 11.47 -9.06
C VAL A 122 10.67 12.51 -8.95
N ARG A 123 11.19 12.97 -10.08
CA ARG A 123 12.32 13.92 -10.15
C ARG A 123 11.90 15.38 -9.97
N SER A 124 10.61 15.67 -10.01
CA SER A 124 10.06 17.02 -9.81
C SER A 124 9.69 17.26 -8.36
N GLY A 125 9.49 18.52 -7.98
CA GLY A 125 8.95 18.88 -6.66
C GLY A 125 7.46 18.55 -6.47
N ASP A 126 6.75 18.10 -7.52
CA ASP A 126 5.34 17.73 -7.47
C ASP A 126 5.18 16.21 -7.36
N PRO A 127 4.74 15.68 -6.19
CA PRO A 127 4.65 14.25 -5.94
C PRO A 127 3.56 13.55 -6.78
N ALA A 128 2.66 14.29 -7.42
CA ALA A 128 1.60 13.74 -8.25
C ALA A 128 2.04 13.43 -9.69
N LEU A 129 3.21 13.90 -10.12
CA LEU A 129 3.68 13.65 -11.47
C LEU A 129 4.15 12.20 -11.65
N PRO A 130 3.96 11.61 -12.85
CA PRO A 130 4.44 10.26 -13.13
C PRO A 130 5.97 10.13 -13.00
N ALA A 131 6.42 8.99 -12.48
CA ALA A 131 7.82 8.59 -12.45
C ALA A 131 8.13 7.54 -13.51
N HIS A 132 7.28 6.51 -13.61
CA HIS A 132 7.42 5.41 -14.55
C HIS A 132 6.07 4.80 -14.93
N ASP A 133 6.08 3.87 -15.86
CA ASP A 133 4.90 3.07 -16.23
C ASP A 133 4.92 1.72 -15.52
N ILE A 134 3.72 1.25 -15.16
CA ILE A 134 3.47 -0.13 -14.72
C ILE A 134 2.72 -0.90 -15.81
N LEU A 135 2.86 -2.23 -15.78
CA LEU A 135 2.05 -3.17 -16.56
C LEU A 135 1.13 -3.93 -15.62
N VAL A 136 -0.17 -3.70 -15.77
CA VAL A 136 -1.23 -4.37 -14.99
C VAL A 136 -1.56 -5.70 -15.65
N GLU A 137 -1.47 -6.78 -14.86
CA GLU A 137 -1.75 -8.15 -15.30
C GLU A 137 -3.25 -8.39 -15.49
N PRO A 138 -3.65 -9.15 -16.54
CA PRO A 138 -5.04 -9.49 -16.79
C PRO A 138 -5.62 -10.36 -15.66
N ASP A 139 -6.95 -10.46 -15.63
CA ASP A 139 -7.70 -11.31 -14.69
C ASP A 139 -7.41 -11.02 -13.20
N THR A 140 -7.02 -9.78 -12.89
CA THR A 140 -6.74 -9.32 -11.52
C THR A 140 -7.79 -8.31 -11.06
N ARG A 141 -7.93 -8.14 -9.73
CA ARG A 141 -8.74 -7.07 -9.17
C ARG A 141 -8.23 -5.70 -9.61
N LEU A 142 -6.89 -5.53 -9.64
CA LEU A 142 -6.28 -4.31 -10.12
C LEU A 142 -6.69 -4.01 -11.57
N ALA A 143 -6.71 -5.02 -12.46
CA ALA A 143 -7.17 -4.87 -13.84
C ALA A 143 -8.66 -4.48 -13.93
N ALA A 144 -9.50 -5.04 -13.05
CA ALA A 144 -10.90 -4.65 -12.99
C ALA A 144 -11.09 -3.17 -12.56
N ILE A 145 -10.18 -2.62 -11.77
CA ILE A 145 -10.22 -1.24 -11.28
C ILE A 145 -9.61 -0.25 -12.28
N LEU A 146 -8.39 -0.52 -12.74
CA LEU A 146 -7.61 0.39 -13.57
C LEU A 146 -7.72 0.12 -15.07
N GLY A 147 -8.06 -1.10 -15.46
CA GLY A 147 -7.85 -1.66 -16.80
C GLY A 147 -6.53 -2.42 -16.89
N GLU A 148 -6.44 -3.31 -17.87
CA GLU A 148 -5.23 -4.06 -18.20
C GLU A 148 -4.17 -3.18 -18.88
N GLY A 149 -2.91 -3.63 -18.85
CA GLY A 149 -1.82 -3.04 -19.62
C GLY A 149 -1.13 -1.87 -18.92
N ARG A 150 -0.74 -0.88 -19.71
CA ARG A 150 0.20 0.18 -19.30
C ARG A 150 -0.50 1.35 -18.63
N HIS A 151 -0.01 1.73 -17.44
CA HIS A 151 -0.47 2.91 -16.70
C HIS A 151 0.74 3.68 -16.15
N ALA A 152 0.71 5.02 -16.29
CA ALA A 152 1.71 5.88 -15.69
C ALA A 152 1.39 6.13 -14.21
N VAL A 153 2.40 5.98 -13.34
CA VAL A 153 2.26 6.15 -11.88
C VAL A 153 3.36 7.03 -11.32
N ASN A 154 3.06 7.73 -10.23
CA ASN A 154 4.09 8.39 -9.43
C ASN A 154 4.87 7.35 -8.60
N SER A 155 6.00 7.74 -8.03
CA SER A 155 6.79 6.79 -7.24
C SER A 155 7.77 7.51 -6.32
N ARG A 156 8.03 6.94 -5.13
CA ARG A 156 8.98 7.45 -4.12
C ARG A 156 9.53 6.30 -3.27
N HIS A 157 10.01 5.23 -3.89
CA HIS A 157 10.56 4.10 -3.13
C HIS A 157 11.93 3.68 -3.65
N HIS A 158 12.75 3.15 -2.77
CA HIS A 158 14.01 2.52 -3.10
C HIS A 158 14.07 1.05 -2.70
N GLN A 159 13.04 0.58 -1.98
CA GLN A 159 12.83 -0.83 -1.64
C GLN A 159 11.69 -1.40 -2.47
N ALA A 160 11.68 -2.72 -2.66
CA ALA A 160 10.63 -3.41 -3.40
C ALA A 160 10.43 -4.83 -2.87
N VAL A 161 9.33 -5.46 -3.26
CA VAL A 161 9.09 -6.89 -3.01
C VAL A 161 10.11 -7.72 -3.80
N GLU A 162 10.78 -8.64 -3.11
CA GLU A 162 11.69 -9.64 -3.70
C GLU A 162 10.97 -10.97 -3.89
N ARG A 163 10.68 -11.67 -2.80
CA ARG A 163 9.89 -12.91 -2.80
C ARG A 163 8.48 -12.61 -2.31
N VAL A 164 7.50 -13.01 -3.13
CA VAL A 164 6.08 -12.84 -2.82
C VAL A 164 5.68 -13.77 -1.68
N GLY A 165 4.94 -13.23 -0.71
CA GLY A 165 4.41 -13.97 0.42
C GLY A 165 3.32 -14.98 0.04
N ALA A 166 3.09 -15.95 0.91
CA ALA A 166 2.11 -17.01 0.68
C ALA A 166 0.69 -16.45 0.54
N GLY A 167 -0.08 -16.97 -0.43
CA GLY A 167 -1.46 -16.52 -0.68
C GLY A 167 -1.58 -15.16 -1.36
N LEU A 168 -0.47 -14.58 -1.81
CA LEU A 168 -0.45 -13.36 -2.62
C LEU A 168 -0.16 -13.68 -4.08
N ARG A 169 -0.65 -12.83 -4.99
CA ARG A 169 -0.27 -12.83 -6.40
C ARG A 169 0.15 -11.44 -6.86
N VAL A 170 1.06 -11.39 -7.81
CA VAL A 170 1.47 -10.14 -8.48
C VAL A 170 0.37 -9.69 -9.42
N THR A 171 0.05 -8.40 -9.40
CA THR A 171 -0.99 -7.79 -10.24
C THR A 171 -0.47 -6.64 -11.08
N ALA A 172 0.73 -6.12 -10.78
CA ALA A 172 1.44 -5.19 -11.67
C ALA A 172 2.94 -5.26 -11.46
N ARG A 173 3.67 -4.90 -12.53
CA ARG A 173 5.12 -4.74 -12.53
C ARG A 173 5.52 -3.45 -13.22
N SER A 174 6.65 -2.88 -12.81
CA SER A 174 7.29 -1.80 -13.54
C SER A 174 7.60 -2.24 -14.98
N ALA A 175 7.19 -1.44 -15.95
CA ALA A 175 7.44 -1.69 -17.38
C ALA A 175 8.92 -1.51 -17.77
N HIS A 176 9.72 -0.91 -16.89
CA HIS A 176 11.13 -0.63 -17.13
C HIS A 176 12.05 -1.78 -16.73
N ASP A 177 11.86 -2.32 -15.53
CA ASP A 177 12.79 -3.29 -14.91
C ASP A 177 12.11 -4.50 -14.27
N GLY A 178 10.77 -4.60 -14.37
CA GLY A 178 10.03 -5.75 -13.88
C GLY A 178 9.83 -5.79 -12.36
N VAL A 179 10.22 -4.74 -11.64
CA VAL A 179 9.98 -4.60 -10.20
C VAL A 179 8.49 -4.80 -9.90
N ILE A 180 8.16 -5.53 -8.83
CA ILE A 180 6.78 -5.78 -8.42
C ILE A 180 6.20 -4.48 -7.88
N GLU A 181 5.10 -4.04 -8.50
CA GLU A 181 4.45 -2.77 -8.20
C GLU A 181 3.06 -2.94 -7.57
N ALA A 182 2.45 -4.13 -7.68
CA ALA A 182 1.20 -4.40 -6.97
C ALA A 182 1.03 -5.89 -6.63
N LEU A 183 0.35 -6.14 -5.53
CA LEU A 183 -0.03 -7.45 -5.03
C LEU A 183 -1.49 -7.46 -4.62
N GLU A 184 -2.13 -8.62 -4.70
CA GLU A 184 -3.43 -8.87 -4.09
C GLU A 184 -3.49 -10.28 -3.47
N ARG A 185 -4.45 -10.52 -2.57
CA ARG A 185 -4.71 -11.87 -2.05
C ARG A 185 -5.39 -12.72 -3.11
N SER A 186 -4.98 -14.00 -3.18
CA SER A 186 -5.52 -14.97 -4.13
C SER A 186 -6.82 -15.64 -3.68
N ASP A 187 -7.29 -15.38 -2.44
CA ASP A 187 -8.50 -15.99 -1.86
C ASP A 187 -9.81 -15.25 -2.20
N GLY A 188 -9.76 -14.24 -3.06
CA GLY A 188 -10.91 -13.46 -3.50
C GLY A 188 -11.37 -12.36 -2.55
N ARG A 189 -10.85 -12.27 -1.32
CA ARG A 189 -11.13 -11.17 -0.39
C ARG A 189 -10.47 -9.88 -0.88
N PHE A 190 -11.06 -8.73 -0.57
CA PHE A 190 -10.46 -7.45 -0.93
C PHE A 190 -9.23 -7.20 -0.05
N ALA A 191 -8.05 -7.46 -0.60
CA ALA A 191 -6.79 -7.02 -0.03
C ALA A 191 -5.87 -6.71 -1.22
N LEU A 192 -5.71 -5.40 -1.48
CA LEU A 192 -4.95 -4.85 -2.60
C LEU A 192 -3.80 -4.01 -2.06
N ALA A 193 -2.62 -4.20 -2.62
CA ALA A 193 -1.41 -3.48 -2.24
C ALA A 193 -0.72 -2.90 -3.47
N VAL A 194 -0.34 -1.63 -3.41
CA VAL A 194 0.32 -0.90 -4.50
C VAL A 194 1.59 -0.22 -4.01
N GLN A 195 2.63 -0.20 -4.84
CA GLN A 195 3.93 0.35 -4.46
C GLN A 195 4.03 1.85 -4.69
N TRP A 196 3.26 2.39 -5.64
CA TRP A 196 3.17 3.83 -5.91
C TRP A 196 2.26 4.55 -4.91
N HIS A 197 2.03 5.85 -5.12
CA HIS A 197 1.28 6.74 -4.23
C HIS A 197 0.01 7.29 -4.89
N PRO A 198 -1.08 6.50 -5.00
CA PRO A 198 -2.32 6.96 -5.62
C PRO A 198 -2.96 8.14 -4.86
N GLU A 199 -2.72 8.29 -3.56
CA GLU A 199 -3.25 9.36 -2.72
C GLU A 199 -2.82 10.76 -3.18
N ASP A 200 -1.64 10.90 -3.77
CA ASP A 200 -1.17 12.17 -4.31
C ASP A 200 -1.81 12.52 -5.67
N GLN A 201 -2.38 11.51 -6.36
CA GLN A 201 -2.90 11.66 -7.72
C GLN A 201 -4.43 11.75 -7.80
N VAL A 202 -5.18 11.45 -6.72
CA VAL A 202 -6.67 11.37 -6.73
C VAL A 202 -7.38 12.62 -7.27
N ARG A 203 -6.73 13.79 -7.18
CA ARG A 203 -7.29 15.05 -7.68
C ARG A 203 -7.07 15.29 -9.17
N ARG A 204 -6.16 14.54 -9.80
CA ARG A 204 -5.73 14.74 -11.19
C ARG A 204 -6.02 13.54 -12.07
N GLU A 205 -5.91 12.34 -11.52
CA GLU A 205 -6.01 11.08 -12.24
C GLU A 205 -7.21 10.27 -11.78
N ALA A 206 -8.27 10.24 -12.60
CA ALA A 206 -9.49 9.51 -12.28
C ALA A 206 -9.25 8.00 -12.04
N SER A 207 -8.26 7.41 -12.69
CA SER A 207 -7.85 6.02 -12.49
C SER A 207 -7.38 5.77 -11.06
N GLN A 208 -6.61 6.69 -10.47
CA GLN A 208 -6.10 6.55 -9.11
C GLN A 208 -7.19 6.70 -8.05
N LYS A 209 -8.18 7.54 -8.33
CA LYS A 209 -9.38 7.66 -7.49
C LYS A 209 -10.17 6.36 -7.41
N LYS A 210 -10.27 5.60 -8.51
CA LYS A 210 -10.96 4.31 -8.55
C LYS A 210 -10.44 3.28 -7.54
N LEU A 211 -9.17 3.35 -7.15
CA LEU A 211 -8.60 2.47 -6.11
C LEU A 211 -9.31 2.68 -4.76
N PHE A 212 -9.54 3.94 -4.39
CA PHE A 212 -10.23 4.29 -3.14
C PHE A 212 -11.73 4.04 -3.25
N GLU A 213 -12.34 4.26 -4.43
CA GLU A 213 -13.74 3.94 -4.68
C GLU A 213 -14.00 2.43 -4.59
N ALA A 214 -13.14 1.59 -5.18
CA ALA A 214 -13.23 0.13 -5.07
C ALA A 214 -13.00 -0.35 -3.63
N PHE A 215 -12.14 0.33 -2.86
CA PHE A 215 -12.00 0.06 -1.44
C PHE A 215 -13.29 0.42 -0.69
N ALA A 216 -13.92 1.58 -0.97
CA ALA A 216 -15.19 1.96 -0.37
C ALA A 216 -16.32 0.96 -0.68
N GLU A 217 -16.40 0.49 -1.92
CA GLU A 217 -17.36 -0.56 -2.32
C GLU A 217 -17.14 -1.85 -1.51
N ALA A 218 -15.88 -2.24 -1.30
CA ALA A 218 -15.56 -3.40 -0.49
C ALA A 218 -15.94 -3.23 0.99
N LEU A 219 -15.81 -2.01 1.55
CA LEU A 219 -16.23 -1.70 2.92
C LEU A 219 -17.75 -1.74 3.11
N ALA A 220 -18.51 -1.52 2.03
CA ALA A 220 -19.97 -1.51 2.06
C ALA A 220 -20.59 -2.92 1.92
N THR A 221 -19.77 -3.92 1.59
CA THR A 221 -20.23 -5.30 1.42
C THR A 221 -20.12 -6.02 2.76
N ASP A 222 -21.23 -6.44 3.34
CA ASP A 222 -21.32 -7.24 4.59
C ASP A 222 -20.72 -8.63 4.42
#